data_60a8b8da42cab753aa2f401498dce5ef
#
_entry.id   60a8b8da42cab753aa2f401498dce5ef
#
_cell.length_a   1.000
_cell.length_b   1.000
_cell.length_c   1.000
_cell.angle_alpha   90.00
_cell.angle_beta   90.00
_cell.angle_gamma   90.00
#
_symmetry.space_group_name_H-M   'P 1'
#
loop_
_entity.id
_entity.type
_entity.pdbx_description
1 polymer ?
#
loop_
_entity_poly.entity_id
_entity_poly.type
_entity_poly.pdbx_seq_one_letter_code
_entity_poly.pdbx_strand_id
1 'polypeptide(L)'
;MTKRIRCVETNRVFPSLASAGHWIGAAGRRSGSRGGSLEGAHIGQAARGYRGQHTAGGYHWAFVDKQYPKVAVAQDWSVYKPPVIKASDPIYSSGRSRVGCDHLRRWVVLSKEVDGKVQCSIDRKWYPTMIVQVAHIRPFNSCSAEDRYHRDSSLPMSMGLHKLYDFFKFTVLPDGTISVLDKNFWDELTKLDGQAVLGWREENARFCRNSQVFSKAA
;
A
#
# COMPACT_ATOMS: atom_id res chain seq x y z
N MET A 1 -11.23 23.68 -25.25
CA MET A 1 -10.97 24.03 -23.83
C MET A 1 -10.09 22.94 -23.22
N THR A 2 -8.91 23.28 -22.73
CA THR A 2 -8.02 22.36 -22.02
C THR A 2 -8.60 22.04 -20.61
N LYS A 3 -8.83 20.75 -20.34
CA LYS A 3 -9.42 20.33 -19.07
C LYS A 3 -8.33 20.37 -17.99
N ARG A 4 -8.52 21.19 -16.94
CA ARG A 4 -7.65 21.19 -15.77
C ARG A 4 -7.84 19.91 -14.97
N ILE A 5 -6.75 19.36 -14.41
CA ILE A 5 -6.77 18.14 -13.63
C ILE A 5 -6.04 18.33 -12.30
N ARG A 6 -6.56 17.71 -11.26
CA ARG A 6 -6.00 17.73 -9.91
C ARG A 6 -5.46 16.35 -9.55
N CYS A 7 -4.27 16.29 -8.98
CA CYS A 7 -3.80 15.15 -8.22
C CYS A 7 -4.47 15.21 -6.82
N VAL A 8 -5.18 14.16 -6.47
CA VAL A 8 -5.99 14.14 -5.23
C VAL A 8 -5.10 14.18 -3.99
N GLU A 9 -4.03 13.37 -3.97
CA GLU A 9 -3.15 13.23 -2.81
C GLU A 9 -2.31 14.47 -2.52
N THR A 10 -1.86 15.16 -3.57
CA THR A 10 -1.01 16.36 -3.40
C THR A 10 -1.79 17.66 -3.46
N ASN A 11 -3.07 17.59 -3.79
CA ASN A 11 -3.96 18.73 -4.08
C ASN A 11 -3.45 19.68 -5.20
N ARG A 12 -2.45 19.23 -5.98
CA ARG A 12 -1.85 20.04 -7.03
C ARG A 12 -2.72 20.04 -8.28
N VAL A 13 -2.97 21.22 -8.82
CA VAL A 13 -3.76 21.42 -10.04
C VAL A 13 -2.82 21.66 -11.22
N PHE A 14 -3.11 20.98 -12.33
CA PHE A 14 -2.39 21.12 -13.60
C PHE A 14 -3.31 21.68 -14.68
N PRO A 15 -2.79 22.54 -15.55
CA PRO A 15 -3.59 23.15 -16.61
C PRO A 15 -4.04 22.15 -17.69
N SER A 16 -3.37 20.99 -17.79
CA SER A 16 -3.69 19.95 -18.77
C SER A 16 -3.25 18.57 -18.29
N LEU A 17 -3.77 17.52 -18.94
CA LEU A 17 -3.32 16.15 -18.75
C LEU A 17 -1.84 15.97 -19.11
N ALA A 18 -1.36 16.66 -20.14
CA ALA A 18 0.03 16.61 -20.57
C ALA A 18 0.97 17.17 -19.49
N SER A 19 0.64 18.32 -18.88
CA SER A 19 1.46 18.91 -17.81
C SER A 19 1.47 18.05 -16.54
N ALA A 20 0.37 17.36 -16.24
CA ALA A 20 0.33 16.39 -15.16
C ALA A 20 1.21 15.15 -15.47
N GLY A 21 1.18 14.65 -16.72
CA GLY A 21 2.03 13.56 -17.19
C GLY A 21 3.51 13.91 -17.12
N HIS A 22 3.92 15.10 -17.53
CA HIS A 22 5.30 15.58 -17.37
C HIS A 22 5.74 15.63 -15.91
N TRP A 23 4.86 16.07 -15.02
CA TRP A 23 5.18 16.09 -13.59
C TRP A 23 5.40 14.69 -13.02
N ILE A 24 4.59 13.69 -13.39
CA ILE A 24 4.82 12.30 -12.99
C ILE A 24 6.16 11.79 -13.54
N GLY A 25 6.45 12.04 -14.81
CA GLY A 25 7.69 11.63 -15.47
C GLY A 25 8.93 12.26 -14.83
N ALA A 26 8.88 13.56 -14.51
CA ALA A 26 9.94 14.28 -13.85
C ALA A 26 10.21 13.77 -12.41
N ALA A 27 9.17 13.26 -11.74
CA ALA A 27 9.31 12.66 -10.40
C ALA A 27 9.94 11.26 -10.42
N GLY A 28 10.48 10.79 -11.56
CA GLY A 28 11.16 9.51 -11.69
C GLY A 28 10.26 8.28 -11.64
N ARG A 29 8.94 8.47 -11.70
CA ARG A 29 7.95 7.38 -11.64
C ARG A 29 7.58 6.90 -13.04
N ARG A 30 8.56 6.42 -13.77
CA ARG A 30 8.36 5.92 -15.12
C ARG A 30 7.63 4.59 -15.15
N SER A 31 6.51 4.55 -15.86
CA SER A 31 6.15 3.37 -16.64
C SER A 31 6.54 3.66 -18.11
N GLY A 32 7.61 3.05 -18.58
CA GLY A 32 7.93 2.95 -20.01
C GLY A 32 8.27 4.24 -20.76
N SER A 33 9.36 4.21 -21.42
CA SER A 33 10.03 5.19 -22.23
C SER A 33 9.26 5.71 -23.47
N ARG A 34 8.33 6.62 -23.31
CA ARG A 34 7.94 7.57 -24.39
C ARG A 34 7.10 8.69 -23.77
N GLY A 35 7.67 9.90 -23.81
CA GLY A 35 7.27 11.06 -23.04
C GLY A 35 5.81 11.49 -23.06
N GLY A 36 5.39 12.04 -21.96
CA GLY A 36 4.31 13.02 -21.74
C GLY A 36 2.89 12.66 -22.17
N SER A 37 2.69 12.16 -23.39
CA SER A 37 1.36 11.97 -23.97
C SER A 37 0.67 10.68 -23.50
N LEU A 38 1.39 9.58 -23.31
CA LEU A 38 0.82 8.32 -22.84
C LEU A 38 0.44 8.41 -21.35
N GLU A 39 1.27 9.07 -20.55
CA GLU A 39 0.96 9.30 -19.12
C GLU A 39 -0.24 10.23 -18.96
N GLY A 40 -0.36 11.27 -19.80
CA GLY A 40 -1.53 12.11 -19.83
C GLY A 40 -2.81 11.36 -20.19
N ALA A 41 -2.75 10.40 -21.12
CA ALA A 41 -3.87 9.53 -21.45
C ALA A 41 -4.29 8.66 -20.28
N HIS A 42 -3.34 8.04 -19.57
CA HIS A 42 -3.60 7.22 -18.39
C HIS A 42 -4.19 8.05 -17.24
N ILE A 43 -3.70 9.27 -17.00
CA ILE A 43 -4.29 10.21 -16.04
C ILE A 43 -5.75 10.50 -16.40
N GLY A 44 -6.02 10.75 -17.67
CA GLY A 44 -7.39 11.00 -18.16
C GLY A 44 -8.30 9.78 -18.02
N GLN A 45 -7.79 8.57 -18.16
CA GLN A 45 -8.51 7.33 -17.92
C GLN A 45 -8.78 7.13 -16.43
N ALA A 46 -7.79 7.32 -15.58
CA ALA A 46 -7.91 7.24 -14.14
C ALA A 46 -8.95 8.24 -13.60
N ALA A 47 -8.90 9.50 -14.08
CA ALA A 47 -9.85 10.54 -13.67
C ALA A 47 -11.30 10.29 -14.15
N ARG A 48 -11.52 9.41 -15.13
CA ARG A 48 -12.84 8.98 -15.60
C ARG A 48 -13.29 7.64 -15.01
N GLY A 49 -12.42 6.95 -14.30
CA GLY A 49 -12.68 5.57 -13.81
C GLY A 49 -12.80 4.56 -14.96
N TYR A 50 -12.13 4.80 -16.09
CA TYR A 50 -12.25 3.97 -17.27
C TYR A 50 -11.75 2.54 -17.00
N ARG A 51 -12.61 1.54 -17.26
CA ARG A 51 -12.33 0.11 -17.02
C ARG A 51 -11.85 -0.21 -15.60
N GLY A 52 -12.35 0.52 -14.59
CA GLY A 52 -11.93 0.34 -13.20
C GLY A 52 -10.55 0.92 -12.87
N GLN A 53 -9.91 1.63 -13.80
CA GLN A 53 -8.66 2.32 -13.55
C GLN A 53 -8.94 3.60 -12.76
N HIS A 54 -8.45 3.68 -11.53
CA HIS A 54 -8.65 4.84 -10.64
C HIS A 54 -7.35 5.60 -10.37
N THR A 55 -6.20 5.04 -10.74
CA THR A 55 -4.89 5.65 -10.50
C THR A 55 -4.04 5.69 -11.76
N ALA A 56 -3.19 6.71 -11.86
CA ALA A 56 -2.12 6.80 -12.85
C ALA A 56 -0.87 7.35 -12.17
N GLY A 57 0.29 6.71 -12.39
CA GLY A 57 1.54 7.05 -11.70
C GLY A 57 1.47 6.89 -10.17
N GLY A 58 0.56 6.07 -9.66
CA GLY A 58 0.33 5.85 -8.23
C GLY A 58 -0.52 6.92 -7.55
N TYR A 59 -1.12 7.85 -8.32
CA TYR A 59 -1.99 8.91 -7.80
C TYR A 59 -3.41 8.79 -8.33
N HIS A 60 -4.37 9.28 -7.54
CA HIS A 60 -5.74 9.51 -8.00
C HIS A 60 -5.85 10.89 -8.67
N TRP A 61 -6.75 10.97 -9.66
CA TRP A 61 -6.91 12.15 -10.49
C TRP A 61 -8.37 12.54 -10.60
N ALA A 62 -8.63 13.85 -10.54
CA ALA A 62 -9.97 14.41 -10.73
C ALA A 62 -9.93 15.62 -11.65
N PHE A 63 -10.90 15.76 -12.55
CA PHE A 63 -11.05 16.99 -13.35
C PHE A 63 -11.57 18.12 -12.44
N VAL A 64 -10.93 19.29 -12.50
CA VAL A 64 -11.26 20.43 -11.63
C VAL A 64 -12.64 21.02 -11.95
N ASP A 65 -13.03 20.98 -13.22
CA ASP A 65 -14.24 21.63 -13.71
C ASP A 65 -15.49 20.70 -13.73
N LYS A 66 -15.34 19.46 -13.30
CA LYS A 66 -16.47 18.58 -13.01
C LYS A 66 -16.66 18.50 -11.51
N GLN A 67 -17.83 18.88 -11.03
CA GLN A 67 -18.30 18.40 -9.74
C GLN A 67 -18.47 16.87 -9.88
N TYR A 68 -17.37 16.15 -9.67
CA TYR A 68 -17.56 14.75 -9.31
C TYR A 68 -18.32 14.77 -8.00
N PRO A 69 -19.35 13.95 -7.84
CA PRO A 69 -19.87 13.71 -6.52
C PRO A 69 -18.62 13.46 -5.65
N LYS A 70 -18.48 14.23 -4.58
CA LYS A 70 -17.50 13.90 -3.53
C LYS A 70 -17.65 12.40 -3.40
N VAL A 71 -16.63 11.63 -3.78
CA VAL A 71 -16.64 10.19 -3.50
C VAL A 71 -16.96 10.20 -2.03
N ALA A 72 -18.18 9.81 -1.72
CA ALA A 72 -18.64 9.79 -0.36
C ALA A 72 -17.67 8.83 0.34
N VAL A 73 -16.73 9.40 1.05
CA VAL A 73 -15.71 8.68 1.82
C VAL A 73 -16.37 8.13 3.09
N ALA A 74 -17.62 7.83 3.01
CA ALA A 74 -18.35 6.98 3.93
C ALA A 74 -18.60 5.63 3.25
N GLN A 75 -17.55 5.05 2.67
CA GLN A 75 -17.58 3.63 2.47
C GLN A 75 -17.48 3.04 3.87
N ASP A 76 -18.56 2.44 4.34
CA ASP A 76 -18.59 1.70 5.59
C ASP A 76 -17.57 0.57 5.50
N TRP A 77 -16.37 0.83 6.01
CA TRP A 77 -15.26 -0.11 6.03
C TRP A 77 -15.52 -1.27 6.99
N SER A 78 -16.59 -1.22 7.79
CA SER A 78 -17.02 -2.36 8.63
C SER A 78 -17.44 -3.57 7.78
N VAL A 79 -17.77 -3.36 6.51
CA VAL A 79 -18.24 -4.37 5.55
C VAL A 79 -17.17 -4.67 4.48
N TYR A 80 -15.90 -4.67 4.83
CA TYR A 80 -14.87 -5.13 3.89
C TYR A 80 -15.10 -6.60 3.49
N LYS A 81 -15.45 -6.80 2.23
CA LYS A 81 -15.47 -8.12 1.62
C LYS A 81 -14.16 -8.28 0.84
N PRO A 82 -13.28 -9.21 1.25
CA PRO A 82 -12.10 -9.49 0.45
C PRO A 82 -12.53 -9.89 -0.96
N PRO A 83 -11.74 -9.53 -1.99
CA PRO A 83 -12.02 -9.97 -3.34
C PRO A 83 -12.04 -11.50 -3.39
N VAL A 84 -13.05 -12.07 -4.03
CA VAL A 84 -13.08 -13.50 -4.30
C VAL A 84 -12.05 -13.78 -5.40
N ILE A 85 -10.86 -14.20 -5.00
CA ILE A 85 -9.76 -14.55 -5.90
C ILE A 85 -9.67 -16.08 -5.93
N LYS A 86 -9.87 -16.65 -7.09
CA LYS A 86 -9.74 -18.11 -7.29
C LYS A 86 -8.27 -18.50 -7.23
N ALA A 87 -7.97 -19.71 -6.78
CA ALA A 87 -6.61 -20.23 -6.75
C ALA A 87 -5.97 -20.27 -8.15
N SER A 88 -6.79 -20.35 -9.21
CA SER A 88 -6.38 -20.31 -10.62
C SER A 88 -6.09 -18.89 -11.14
N ASP A 89 -6.47 -17.83 -10.41
CA ASP A 89 -6.27 -16.48 -10.90
C ASP A 89 -4.77 -16.12 -10.87
N PRO A 90 -4.28 -15.39 -11.89
CA PRO A 90 -2.88 -15.01 -11.93
C PRO A 90 -2.56 -14.11 -10.73
N ILE A 91 -1.42 -14.38 -10.08
CA ILE A 91 -0.93 -13.59 -8.93
C ILE A 91 -0.61 -12.16 -9.35
N TYR A 92 -0.23 -11.96 -10.61
CA TYR A 92 0.13 -10.67 -11.17
C TYR A 92 -0.77 -10.35 -12.38
N SER A 93 -1.23 -9.11 -12.46
CA SER A 93 -1.82 -8.57 -13.67
C SER A 93 -0.76 -8.41 -14.77
N SER A 94 -1.18 -8.21 -16.03
CA SER A 94 -0.31 -7.92 -17.17
C SER A 94 0.63 -6.71 -16.95
N GLY A 95 0.32 -5.83 -15.98
CA GLY A 95 1.15 -4.69 -15.56
C GLY A 95 2.07 -4.98 -14.37
N ARG A 96 2.31 -6.24 -13.99
CA ARG A 96 3.08 -6.65 -12.80
C ARG A 96 2.54 -6.14 -11.45
N SER A 97 1.32 -5.64 -11.43
CA SER A 97 0.61 -5.32 -10.19
C SER A 97 -0.03 -6.60 -9.63
N ARG A 98 0.07 -6.81 -8.33
CA ARG A 98 -0.59 -7.97 -7.70
C ARG A 98 -2.10 -7.75 -7.72
N VAL A 99 -2.83 -8.70 -8.30
CA VAL A 99 -4.30 -8.65 -8.37
C VAL A 99 -4.86 -8.59 -6.96
N GLY A 100 -5.80 -7.69 -6.70
CA GLY A 100 -6.49 -7.56 -5.40
C GLY A 100 -5.75 -6.77 -4.30
N CYS A 101 -4.48 -6.39 -4.50
CA CYS A 101 -3.73 -5.62 -3.50
C CYS A 101 -4.32 -4.22 -3.24
N ASP A 102 -5.00 -3.62 -4.21
CA ASP A 102 -5.66 -2.33 -4.03
C ASP A 102 -6.79 -2.40 -2.98
N HIS A 103 -7.53 -3.51 -2.93
CA HIS A 103 -8.57 -3.74 -1.92
C HIS A 103 -7.96 -3.87 -0.53
N LEU A 104 -6.89 -4.66 -0.41
CA LEU A 104 -6.18 -4.82 0.87
C LEU A 104 -5.55 -3.49 1.33
N ARG A 105 -4.98 -2.71 0.40
CA ARG A 105 -4.44 -1.38 0.71
C ARG A 105 -5.51 -0.43 1.23
N ARG A 106 -6.69 -0.41 0.62
CA ARG A 106 -7.81 0.40 1.09
C ARG A 106 -8.18 0.05 2.52
N TRP A 107 -8.24 -1.21 2.83
CA TRP A 107 -8.55 -1.69 4.17
C TRP A 107 -7.43 -1.42 5.18
N VAL A 108 -6.21 -1.86 4.89
CA VAL A 108 -5.10 -1.85 5.84
C VAL A 108 -4.52 -0.45 6.07
N VAL A 109 -4.51 0.38 5.02
CA VAL A 109 -3.86 1.70 5.02
C VAL A 109 -4.87 2.82 4.97
N LEU A 110 -5.70 2.89 3.91
CA LEU A 110 -6.55 4.07 3.68
C LEU A 110 -7.70 4.20 4.68
N SER A 111 -8.22 3.10 5.24
CA SER A 111 -9.23 3.16 6.30
C SER A 111 -8.72 3.74 7.62
N LYS A 112 -7.41 3.82 7.78
CA LYS A 112 -6.73 4.35 8.98
C LYS A 112 -6.09 5.73 8.75
N GLU A 113 -6.35 6.32 7.59
CA GLU A 113 -5.81 7.62 7.23
C GLU A 113 -6.48 8.74 8.00
N VAL A 114 -5.65 9.60 8.59
CA VAL A 114 -6.06 10.85 9.25
C VAL A 114 -5.18 11.97 8.66
N ASP A 115 -5.80 12.98 8.07
CA ASP A 115 -5.12 14.15 7.49
C ASP A 115 -3.95 13.79 6.54
N GLY A 116 -4.16 12.81 5.67
CA GLY A 116 -3.16 12.37 4.70
C GLY A 116 -2.01 11.56 5.29
N LYS A 117 -2.13 11.10 6.54
CA LYS A 117 -1.13 10.32 7.25
C LYS A 117 -1.72 9.03 7.80
N VAL A 118 -0.88 8.03 7.94
CA VAL A 118 -1.22 6.74 8.57
C VAL A 118 -0.16 6.40 9.60
N GLN A 119 -0.60 5.89 10.74
CA GLN A 119 0.29 5.44 11.79
C GLN A 119 0.88 4.08 11.43
N CYS A 120 2.19 3.96 11.45
CA CYS A 120 2.89 2.70 11.23
C CYS A 120 2.70 1.77 12.44
N SER A 121 2.35 0.52 12.19
CA SER A 121 2.10 -0.46 13.26
C SER A 121 3.34 -0.84 14.06
N ILE A 122 4.54 -0.62 13.52
CA ILE A 122 5.79 -1.05 14.15
C ILE A 122 6.37 0.05 15.05
N ASP A 123 6.69 1.22 14.52
CA ASP A 123 7.32 2.31 15.27
C ASP A 123 6.34 3.35 15.78
N ARG A 124 5.04 3.16 15.52
CA ARG A 124 3.93 4.03 15.94
C ARG A 124 4.02 5.48 15.46
N LYS A 125 4.96 5.79 14.56
CA LYS A 125 5.09 7.14 13.97
C LYS A 125 4.07 7.36 12.87
N TRP A 126 3.66 8.62 12.70
CA TRP A 126 2.77 9.04 11.64
C TRP A 126 3.56 9.35 10.36
N TYR A 127 3.20 8.71 9.28
CA TYR A 127 3.83 8.88 7.98
C TYR A 127 2.81 9.33 6.93
N PRO A 128 3.22 10.14 5.93
CA PRO A 128 2.38 10.40 4.77
C PRO A 128 1.89 9.08 4.17
N THR A 129 0.59 8.98 3.86
CA THR A 129 -0.06 7.76 3.37
C THR A 129 0.66 7.13 2.18
N MET A 130 1.30 7.97 1.34
CA MET A 130 2.02 7.53 0.15
C MET A 130 3.25 6.66 0.44
N ILE A 131 3.88 6.81 1.63
CA ILE A 131 5.06 6.02 2.03
C ILE A 131 4.73 4.90 3.03
N VAL A 132 3.44 4.70 3.34
CA VAL A 132 2.98 3.55 4.12
C VAL A 132 2.54 2.44 3.17
N GLN A 133 3.00 1.24 3.43
CA GLN A 133 2.75 0.05 2.63
C GLN A 133 1.94 -0.99 3.42
N VAL A 134 1.31 -1.89 2.68
CA VAL A 134 0.71 -3.11 3.22
C VAL A 134 1.82 -4.14 3.35
N ALA A 135 2.25 -4.40 4.57
CA ALA A 135 3.26 -5.41 4.88
C ALA A 135 2.56 -6.71 5.29
N HIS A 136 2.72 -7.77 4.49
CA HIS A 136 2.21 -9.09 4.85
C HIS A 136 3.03 -9.68 6.00
N ILE A 137 2.34 -10.16 7.05
CA ILE A 137 2.97 -10.78 8.22
C ILE A 137 3.72 -12.06 7.79
N ARG A 138 3.08 -12.89 6.95
CA ARG A 138 3.73 -14.00 6.23
C ARG A 138 4.02 -13.55 4.80
N PRO A 139 5.16 -13.94 4.19
CA PRO A 139 5.45 -13.58 2.81
C PRO A 139 4.28 -13.94 1.87
N PHE A 140 3.87 -12.99 1.02
CA PHE A 140 2.71 -13.12 0.13
C PHE A 140 2.68 -14.43 -0.66
N ASN A 141 3.84 -14.84 -1.17
CA ASN A 141 3.95 -16.07 -1.96
C ASN A 141 3.82 -17.36 -1.13
N SER A 142 3.97 -17.25 0.19
CA SER A 142 3.83 -18.38 1.13
C SER A 142 2.41 -18.48 1.72
N CYS A 143 1.53 -17.56 1.37
CA CYS A 143 0.13 -17.58 1.79
C CYS A 143 -0.72 -18.38 0.81
N SER A 144 -1.79 -19.02 1.31
CA SER A 144 -2.86 -19.55 0.46
C SER A 144 -3.54 -18.43 -0.32
N ALA A 145 -4.31 -18.76 -1.37
CA ALA A 145 -5.05 -17.76 -2.13
C ALA A 145 -6.03 -16.94 -1.24
N GLU A 146 -6.65 -17.61 -0.28
CA GLU A 146 -7.56 -17.02 0.69
C GLU A 146 -6.82 -16.10 1.68
N ASP A 147 -5.71 -16.57 2.25
CA ASP A 147 -4.94 -15.85 3.26
C ASP A 147 -4.25 -14.60 2.72
N ARG A 148 -3.89 -14.56 1.43
CA ARG A 148 -3.19 -13.42 0.80
C ARG A 148 -3.93 -12.11 0.95
N TYR A 149 -5.24 -12.16 0.96
CA TYR A 149 -6.10 -10.97 0.97
C TYR A 149 -6.94 -10.87 2.24
N HIS A 150 -6.66 -11.73 3.22
CA HIS A 150 -7.32 -11.62 4.51
C HIS A 150 -6.90 -10.33 5.20
N ARG A 151 -7.87 -9.62 5.78
CA ARG A 151 -7.62 -8.31 6.43
C ARG A 151 -6.54 -8.36 7.52
N ASP A 152 -6.45 -9.49 8.23
CA ASP A 152 -5.51 -9.68 9.35
C ASP A 152 -4.18 -10.29 8.92
N SER A 153 -3.97 -10.55 7.62
CA SER A 153 -2.71 -11.04 7.08
C SER A 153 -1.63 -9.97 6.97
N SER A 154 -1.99 -8.70 7.19
CA SER A 154 -1.13 -7.57 6.86
C SER A 154 -1.26 -6.42 7.84
N LEU A 155 -0.20 -5.62 7.93
CA LEU A 155 -0.09 -4.43 8.79
C LEU A 155 0.28 -3.20 7.95
N PRO A 156 -0.19 -1.98 8.33
CA PRO A 156 0.36 -0.75 7.77
C PRO A 156 1.77 -0.52 8.31
N MET A 157 2.73 -0.43 7.41
CA MET A 157 4.14 -0.29 7.76
C MET A 157 4.81 0.76 6.89
N SER A 158 5.68 1.60 7.46
CA SER A 158 6.49 2.52 6.67
C SER A 158 7.36 1.75 5.68
N MET A 159 7.64 2.33 4.52
CA MET A 159 8.42 1.68 3.46
C MET A 159 9.80 1.19 3.95
N GLY A 160 10.45 1.94 4.82
CA GLY A 160 11.74 1.56 5.40
C GLY A 160 11.64 0.32 6.28
N LEU A 161 10.69 0.34 7.23
CA LEU A 161 10.48 -0.81 8.12
C LEU A 161 9.96 -2.04 7.37
N HIS A 162 9.11 -1.86 6.35
CA HIS A 162 8.69 -2.99 5.51
C HIS A 162 9.88 -3.67 4.82
N LYS A 163 10.84 -2.89 4.31
CA LYS A 163 12.09 -3.44 3.76
C LYS A 163 12.89 -4.20 4.80
N LEU A 164 13.08 -3.65 5.99
CA LEU A 164 13.80 -4.33 7.07
C LEU A 164 13.10 -5.64 7.49
N TYR A 165 11.77 -5.63 7.49
CA TYR A 165 10.95 -6.82 7.74
C TYR A 165 11.15 -7.88 6.66
N ASP A 166 11.15 -7.49 5.39
CA ASP A 166 11.41 -8.40 4.25
C ASP A 166 12.83 -8.99 4.29
N PHE A 167 13.81 -8.22 4.78
CA PHE A 167 15.20 -8.65 4.97
C PHE A 167 15.45 -9.36 6.31
N PHE A 168 14.40 -9.74 7.05
CA PHE A 168 14.50 -10.47 8.30
C PHE A 168 15.38 -9.78 9.36
N LYS A 169 15.40 -8.44 9.40
CA LYS A 169 16.09 -7.72 10.47
C LYS A 169 15.28 -7.74 11.76
N PHE A 170 13.97 -7.88 11.65
CA PHE A 170 13.06 -8.15 12.76
C PHE A 170 11.87 -9.00 12.30
N THR A 171 11.17 -9.55 13.25
CA THR A 171 9.91 -10.29 13.02
C THR A 171 8.86 -9.87 14.05
N VAL A 172 7.62 -10.31 13.83
CA VAL A 172 6.53 -10.16 14.80
C VAL A 172 6.16 -11.55 15.29
N LEU A 173 6.15 -11.71 16.59
CA LEU A 173 5.78 -12.95 17.27
C LEU A 173 4.25 -13.12 17.32
N PRO A 174 3.74 -14.34 17.58
CA PRO A 174 2.29 -14.59 17.63
C PRO A 174 1.53 -13.78 18.68
N ASP A 175 2.17 -13.35 19.73
CA ASP A 175 1.60 -12.47 20.77
C ASP A 175 1.59 -10.99 20.35
N GLY A 176 2.07 -10.67 19.16
CA GLY A 176 2.18 -9.31 18.65
C GLY A 176 3.43 -8.55 19.10
N THR A 177 4.39 -9.23 19.72
CA THR A 177 5.65 -8.61 20.16
C THR A 177 6.64 -8.54 18.99
N ILE A 178 7.34 -7.42 18.86
CA ILE A 178 8.44 -7.25 17.90
C ILE A 178 9.68 -7.94 18.42
N SER A 179 10.30 -8.79 17.62
CA SER A 179 11.58 -9.44 17.93
C SER A 179 12.63 -9.00 16.89
N VAL A 180 13.65 -8.29 17.37
CA VAL A 180 14.77 -7.84 16.52
C VAL A 180 15.80 -8.95 16.42
N LEU A 181 16.04 -9.41 15.19
CA LEU A 181 16.91 -10.56 14.88
C LEU A 181 18.38 -10.18 14.75
N ASP A 182 18.65 -8.92 14.39
CA ASP A 182 20.01 -8.38 14.24
C ASP A 182 20.13 -7.09 15.05
N LYS A 183 20.52 -7.22 16.30
CA LYS A 183 20.60 -6.11 17.27
C LYS A 183 21.75 -5.14 17.00
N ASN A 184 22.71 -5.54 16.17
CA ASN A 184 23.87 -4.71 15.81
C ASN A 184 23.67 -3.95 14.50
N PHE A 185 22.54 -4.18 13.82
CA PHE A 185 22.30 -3.59 12.50
C PHE A 185 21.95 -2.09 12.57
N TRP A 186 21.13 -1.69 13.54
CA TRP A 186 20.65 -0.31 13.65
C TRP A 186 20.02 -0.05 15.01
N ASP A 187 20.56 0.89 15.76
CA ASP A 187 20.15 1.19 17.15
C ASP A 187 18.68 1.55 17.29
N GLU A 188 18.13 2.31 16.32
CA GLU A 188 16.72 2.69 16.35
C GLU A 188 15.78 1.47 16.17
N LEU A 189 16.22 0.46 15.42
CA LEU A 189 15.48 -0.79 15.30
C LEU A 189 15.54 -1.58 16.61
N THR A 190 16.69 -1.60 17.27
CA THR A 190 16.88 -2.32 18.53
C THR A 190 15.97 -1.78 19.64
N LYS A 191 15.65 -0.49 19.64
CA LYS A 191 14.70 0.11 20.59
C LYS A 191 13.27 -0.42 20.45
N LEU A 192 12.94 -1.07 19.33
CA LEU A 192 11.62 -1.66 19.08
C LEU A 192 11.52 -3.09 19.63
N ASP A 193 12.64 -3.71 19.99
CA ASP A 193 12.67 -5.09 20.52
C ASP A 193 11.81 -5.20 21.78
N GLY A 194 10.95 -6.19 21.82
CA GLY A 194 10.01 -6.40 22.92
C GLY A 194 8.77 -5.47 22.92
N GLN A 195 8.67 -4.50 22.01
CA GLN A 195 7.49 -3.64 21.94
C GLN A 195 6.32 -4.36 21.24
N ALA A 196 5.10 -4.03 21.69
CA ALA A 196 3.88 -4.55 21.05
C ALA A 196 3.57 -3.79 19.75
N VAL A 197 3.19 -4.53 18.72
CA VAL A 197 2.69 -4.01 17.43
C VAL A 197 1.38 -3.24 17.64
N LEU A 198 1.28 -2.04 17.08
CA LEU A 198 0.06 -1.25 17.15
C LEU A 198 -1.06 -1.90 16.33
N GLY A 199 -2.22 -2.09 16.95
CA GLY A 199 -3.40 -2.64 16.30
C GLY A 199 -3.30 -4.15 16.04
N TRP A 200 -2.41 -4.84 16.74
CA TRP A 200 -2.35 -6.30 16.72
C TRP A 200 -3.64 -6.91 17.26
N ARG A 201 -4.08 -7.98 16.62
CA ARG A 201 -5.23 -8.77 17.04
C ARG A 201 -4.84 -10.24 17.08
N GLU A 202 -5.55 -11.03 17.87
CA GLU A 202 -5.30 -12.46 17.99
C GLU A 202 -5.33 -13.18 16.63
N GLU A 203 -6.23 -12.77 15.75
CA GLU A 203 -6.34 -13.32 14.39
C GLU A 203 -5.10 -13.11 13.53
N ASN A 204 -4.26 -12.11 13.85
CA ASN A 204 -3.00 -11.90 13.15
C ASN A 204 -1.99 -13.03 13.43
N ALA A 205 -2.08 -13.68 14.60
CA ALA A 205 -1.12 -14.71 15.04
C ALA A 205 -0.99 -15.88 14.06
N ARG A 206 -2.08 -16.29 13.43
CA ARG A 206 -2.07 -17.38 12.45
C ARG A 206 -1.24 -17.08 11.19
N PHE A 207 -0.97 -15.82 10.93
CA PHE A 207 -0.15 -15.36 9.79
C PHE A 207 1.31 -15.17 10.16
N CYS A 208 1.72 -15.36 11.41
CA CYS A 208 3.11 -15.25 11.78
C CYS A 208 3.98 -16.25 11.02
N ARG A 209 5.20 -15.82 10.75
CA ARG A 209 6.23 -16.69 10.15
C ARG A 209 6.52 -17.80 11.14
N ASN A 210 6.46 -19.07 10.72
CA ASN A 210 6.80 -20.18 11.60
C ASN A 210 8.26 -20.02 12.06
N SER A 211 8.47 -20.10 13.37
CA SER A 211 9.78 -19.95 14.01
C SER A 211 10.86 -20.91 13.49
N GLN A 212 10.46 -22.02 12.86
CA GLN A 212 11.38 -22.98 12.26
C GLN A 212 12.24 -22.45 11.09
N VAL A 213 11.85 -21.32 10.47
CA VAL A 213 12.65 -20.70 9.39
C VAL A 213 13.86 -19.96 9.96
N PHE A 214 13.84 -19.58 11.23
CA PHE A 214 14.89 -18.76 11.85
C PHE A 214 16.03 -19.58 12.47
N SER A 215 15.84 -20.88 12.71
CA SER A 215 16.88 -21.75 13.27
C SER A 215 17.97 -22.16 12.25
N LYS A 216 17.81 -21.83 10.97
CA LYS A 216 18.78 -22.15 9.90
C LYS A 216 19.68 -20.98 9.49
N ALA A 217 19.52 -19.80 10.09
CA ALA A 217 20.29 -18.60 9.75
C ALA A 217 21.15 -18.08 10.91
N ALA A 218 21.32 -18.87 11.96
CA ALA A 218 22.20 -18.59 13.08
C ALA A 218 23.49 -19.42 12.99
#